data_ac40989d13d7ee4ea63ee69480a53db8
#
_entry.id   ac40989d13d7ee4ea63ee69480a53db8
#
_cell.length_a   1.000
_cell.length_b   1.000
_cell.length_c   1.000
_cell.angle_alpha   90.00
_cell.angle_beta   90.00
_cell.angle_gamma   90.00
#
_symmetry.space_group_name_H-M   'P 1'
#
loop_
_entity.id
_entity.type
_entity.pdbx_description
1 polymer ?
#
loop_
_entity_poly.entity_id
_entity_poly.type
_entity_poly.pdbx_seq_one_letter_code
_entity_poly.pdbx_strand_id
1 'polypeptide(L)'
;KKEFKKVFLKGFSSTFMLGLVSGLFYIFLSNQIIQLLFFRGEFTMNDVDMTSLSLVAYAYALPFLLSSKFFNSVFFAANKTKFVLTLGLISLIINLVLNYVFIFVYDMGHIGLALATTFAAISVWVIAIIYLFNLKESFTT
;
A
#
# COMPACT_ATOMS: atom_id res chain seq x y z
N LYS A 1 -2.11 -29.70 -1.35
CA LYS A 1 -2.48 -28.72 -0.25
C LYS A 1 -1.23 -28.19 0.48
N LYS A 2 -0.30 -29.03 0.93
CA LYS A 2 0.92 -28.60 1.63
C LYS A 2 1.84 -27.76 0.75
N GLU A 3 2.01 -28.11 -0.52
CA GLU A 3 2.83 -27.32 -1.47
C GLU A 3 2.26 -25.94 -1.75
N PHE A 4 0.94 -25.82 -2.00
CA PHE A 4 0.30 -24.53 -2.20
C PHE A 4 0.52 -23.60 -1.01
N LYS A 5 0.33 -24.09 0.22
CA LYS A 5 0.57 -23.31 1.44
C LYS A 5 2.02 -22.83 1.53
N LYS A 6 2.98 -23.70 1.19
CA LYS A 6 4.41 -23.38 1.21
C LYS A 6 4.77 -22.30 0.18
N VAL A 7 4.28 -22.45 -1.05
CA VAL A 7 4.48 -21.47 -2.14
C VAL A 7 3.82 -20.14 -1.80
N PHE A 8 2.58 -20.18 -1.29
CA PHE A 8 1.86 -18.97 -0.88
C PHE A 8 2.59 -18.21 0.23
N LEU A 9 3.00 -18.89 1.31
CA LEU A 9 3.72 -18.27 2.42
C LEU A 9 5.06 -17.70 1.96
N LYS A 10 5.77 -18.40 1.08
CA LYS A 10 7.04 -17.91 0.53
C LYS A 10 6.82 -16.67 -0.34
N GLY A 11 5.85 -16.68 -1.22
CA GLY A 11 5.51 -15.53 -2.08
C GLY A 11 5.06 -14.32 -1.27
N PHE A 12 4.16 -14.52 -0.30
CA PHE A 12 3.72 -13.45 0.60
C PHE A 12 4.88 -12.89 1.41
N SER A 13 5.68 -13.74 2.07
CA SER A 13 6.82 -13.29 2.87
C SER A 13 7.83 -12.52 2.03
N SER A 14 8.16 -13.00 0.83
CA SER A 14 9.10 -12.31 -0.06
C SER A 14 8.60 -10.93 -0.49
N THR A 15 7.34 -10.82 -0.90
CA THR A 15 6.77 -9.53 -1.32
C THR A 15 6.61 -8.55 -0.17
N PHE A 16 6.21 -9.04 1.00
CA PHE A 16 6.09 -8.21 2.20
C PHE A 16 7.46 -7.71 2.68
N MET A 17 8.48 -8.59 2.70
CA MET A 17 9.85 -8.22 3.07
C MET A 17 10.47 -7.23 2.08
N LEU A 18 10.25 -7.41 0.79
CA LEU A 18 10.66 -6.42 -0.21
C LEU A 18 10.01 -5.06 0.04
N GLY A 19 8.73 -5.06 0.37
CA GLY A 19 8.01 -3.83 0.74
C GLY A 19 8.57 -3.16 1.99
N LEU A 20 8.90 -3.95 3.02
CA LEU A 20 9.53 -3.44 4.25
C LEU A 20 10.90 -2.83 3.97
N VAL A 21 11.77 -3.56 3.27
CA VAL A 21 13.13 -3.07 2.94
C VAL A 21 13.05 -1.81 2.09
N SER A 22 12.20 -1.78 1.06
CA SER A 22 11.99 -0.59 0.23
C SER A 22 11.42 0.56 1.04
N GLY A 23 10.43 0.30 1.90
CA GLY A 23 9.84 1.31 2.78
C GLY A 23 10.86 1.93 3.72
N LEU A 24 11.67 1.12 4.38
CA LEU A 24 12.75 1.60 5.25
C LEU A 24 13.77 2.43 4.46
N PHE A 25 14.16 1.99 3.26
CA PHE A 25 15.04 2.75 2.38
C PHE A 25 14.47 4.15 2.09
N TYR A 26 13.19 4.26 1.72
CA TYR A 26 12.55 5.55 1.47
C TYR A 26 12.40 6.38 2.73
N ILE A 27 12.11 5.79 3.88
CA ILE A 27 12.00 6.52 5.16
C ILE A 27 13.32 7.16 5.53
N PHE A 28 14.43 6.42 5.46
CA PHE A 28 15.74 6.92 5.87
C PHE A 28 16.36 7.88 4.84
N LEU A 29 16.08 7.72 3.56
CA LEU A 29 16.71 8.48 2.47
C LEU A 29 15.75 9.48 1.80
N SER A 30 14.54 9.69 2.33
CA SER A 30 13.52 10.53 1.72
C SER A 30 14.04 11.94 1.39
N ASN A 31 14.68 12.58 2.33
CA ASN A 31 15.20 13.93 2.16
C ASN A 31 16.29 13.99 1.07
N GLN A 32 17.25 13.07 1.11
CA GLN A 32 18.32 12.98 0.13
C GLN A 32 17.80 12.67 -1.28
N ILE A 33 16.81 11.79 -1.38
CA ILE A 33 16.18 11.42 -2.66
C ILE A 33 15.47 12.65 -3.24
N ILE A 34 14.67 13.35 -2.45
CA ILE A 34 13.92 14.52 -2.91
C ILE A 34 14.88 15.66 -3.27
N GLN A 35 15.92 15.91 -2.47
CA GLN A 35 16.96 16.89 -2.82
C GLN A 35 17.62 16.54 -4.16
N LEU A 36 18.06 15.32 -4.34
CA LEU A 36 18.75 14.90 -5.55
C LEU A 36 17.90 15.05 -6.80
N LEU A 37 16.60 14.75 -6.70
CA LEU A 37 15.69 14.72 -7.85
C LEU A 37 15.09 16.10 -8.17
N PHE A 38 14.75 16.87 -7.14
CA PHE A 38 13.89 18.06 -7.30
C PHE A 38 14.52 19.38 -6.85
N PHE A 39 15.58 19.36 -6.02
CA PHE A 39 16.19 20.59 -5.51
C PHE A 39 16.94 21.34 -6.60
N ARG A 40 16.18 22.14 -7.39
CA ARG A 40 16.68 23.02 -8.43
C ARG A 40 15.65 24.10 -8.77
N GLY A 41 16.13 25.22 -9.30
CA GLY A 41 15.26 26.34 -9.67
C GLY A 41 14.56 26.96 -8.47
N GLU A 42 13.25 27.09 -8.54
CA GLU A 42 12.41 27.65 -7.48
C GLU A 42 12.03 26.68 -6.35
N PHE A 43 12.44 25.40 -6.46
CA PHE A 43 12.14 24.39 -5.44
C PHE A 43 13.00 24.60 -4.21
N THR A 44 12.39 25.06 -3.11
CA THR A 44 13.08 25.47 -1.89
C THR A 44 13.35 24.29 -0.96
N MET A 45 14.19 24.48 0.07
CA MET A 45 14.42 23.46 1.11
C MET A 45 13.14 23.15 1.89
N ASN A 46 12.24 24.11 2.09
CA ASN A 46 10.94 23.86 2.69
C ASN A 46 10.09 22.90 1.83
N ASP A 47 10.14 23.05 0.51
CA ASP A 47 9.45 22.13 -0.42
C ASP A 47 10.06 20.73 -0.38
N VAL A 48 11.37 20.62 -0.21
CA VAL A 48 12.06 19.35 0.01
C VAL A 48 11.54 18.67 1.27
N ASP A 49 11.45 19.38 2.39
CA ASP A 49 11.00 18.82 3.66
C ASP A 49 9.53 18.36 3.58
N MET A 50 8.65 19.18 3.02
CA MET A 50 7.23 18.83 2.84
C MET A 50 7.04 17.63 1.93
N THR A 51 7.79 17.55 0.83
CA THR A 51 7.74 16.43 -0.11
C THR A 51 8.33 15.16 0.50
N SER A 52 9.40 15.28 1.26
CA SER A 52 10.02 14.16 1.99
C SER A 52 9.06 13.53 2.99
N LEU A 53 8.32 14.34 3.74
CA LEU A 53 7.29 13.85 4.68
C LEU A 53 6.19 13.08 3.95
N SER A 54 5.77 13.54 2.78
CA SER A 54 4.80 12.82 1.96
C SER A 54 5.37 11.50 1.45
N LEU A 55 6.64 11.48 1.04
CA LEU A 55 7.33 10.25 0.62
C LEU A 55 7.42 9.23 1.76
N VAL A 56 7.72 9.68 2.98
CA VAL A 56 7.72 8.83 4.19
C VAL A 56 6.32 8.26 4.44
N ALA A 57 5.28 9.06 4.33
CA ALA A 57 3.91 8.59 4.50
C ALA A 57 3.52 7.51 3.47
N TYR A 58 3.93 7.66 2.20
CA TYR A 58 3.77 6.61 1.19
C TYR A 58 4.63 5.37 1.45
N ALA A 59 5.82 5.54 2.02
CA ALA A 59 6.73 4.43 2.32
C ALA A 59 6.12 3.41 3.28
N TYR A 60 5.29 3.85 4.22
CA TYR A 60 4.53 2.95 5.11
C TYR A 60 3.51 2.08 4.36
N ALA A 61 3.03 2.50 3.20
CA ALA A 61 2.11 1.70 2.38
C ALA A 61 2.81 0.57 1.62
N LEU A 62 4.11 0.65 1.35
CA LEU A 62 4.83 -0.26 0.46
C LEU A 62 4.68 -1.75 0.80
N PRO A 63 4.87 -2.21 2.04
CA PRO A 63 4.72 -3.63 2.37
C PRO A 63 3.29 -4.13 2.09
N PHE A 64 2.28 -3.31 2.35
CA PHE A 64 0.87 -3.64 2.10
C PHE A 64 0.55 -3.61 0.60
N LEU A 65 1.04 -2.61 -0.14
CA LEU A 65 0.84 -2.51 -1.58
C LEU A 65 1.49 -3.66 -2.35
N LEU A 66 2.73 -4.00 -2.02
CA LEU A 66 3.43 -5.09 -2.71
C LEU A 66 2.80 -6.46 -2.40
N SER A 67 2.46 -6.71 -1.15
CA SER A 67 1.76 -7.95 -0.79
C SER A 67 0.33 -8.02 -1.33
N SER A 68 -0.37 -6.89 -1.47
CA SER A 68 -1.69 -6.84 -2.13
C SER A 68 -1.60 -7.24 -3.61
N LYS A 69 -0.55 -6.83 -4.33
CA LYS A 69 -0.31 -7.29 -5.71
C LYS A 69 -0.14 -8.79 -5.79
N PHE A 70 0.56 -9.39 -4.84
CA PHE A 70 0.68 -10.84 -4.74
C PHE A 70 -0.70 -11.49 -4.49
N PHE A 71 -1.51 -10.97 -3.57
CA PHE A 71 -2.87 -11.48 -3.34
C PHE A 71 -3.75 -11.38 -4.59
N ASN A 72 -3.68 -10.26 -5.31
CA ASN A 72 -4.42 -10.11 -6.57
C ASN A 72 -4.02 -11.20 -7.58
N SER A 73 -2.74 -11.53 -7.69
CA SER A 73 -2.27 -12.62 -8.57
C SER A 73 -2.84 -13.97 -8.14
N VAL A 74 -2.92 -14.26 -6.84
CA VAL A 74 -3.53 -15.47 -6.30
C VAL A 74 -5.04 -15.52 -6.60
N PHE A 75 -5.75 -14.40 -6.44
CA PHE A 75 -7.17 -14.31 -6.75
C PHE A 75 -7.46 -14.48 -8.25
N PHE A 76 -6.62 -13.91 -9.12
CA PHE A 76 -6.72 -14.12 -10.56
C PHE A 76 -6.51 -15.60 -10.94
N ALA A 77 -5.49 -16.24 -10.36
CA ALA A 77 -5.25 -17.68 -10.56
C ALA A 77 -6.42 -18.56 -10.07
N ALA A 78 -7.16 -18.11 -9.06
CA ALA A 78 -8.36 -18.75 -8.53
C ALA A 78 -9.66 -18.36 -9.26
N ASN A 79 -9.58 -17.66 -10.41
CA ASN A 79 -10.73 -17.13 -11.16
C ASN A 79 -11.66 -16.20 -10.34
N LYS A 80 -11.11 -15.49 -9.35
CA LYS A 80 -11.83 -14.55 -8.49
C LYS A 80 -11.67 -13.09 -8.95
N THR A 81 -11.66 -12.85 -10.26
CA THR A 81 -11.47 -11.53 -10.88
C THR A 81 -12.47 -10.49 -10.38
N LYS A 82 -13.74 -10.87 -10.21
CA LYS A 82 -14.79 -9.96 -9.69
C LYS A 82 -14.45 -9.47 -8.29
N PHE A 83 -13.87 -10.31 -7.45
CA PHE A 83 -13.45 -9.92 -6.11
C PHE A 83 -12.29 -8.90 -6.14
N VAL A 84 -11.32 -9.09 -7.02
CA VAL A 84 -10.23 -8.12 -7.20
C VAL A 84 -10.74 -6.76 -7.66
N LEU A 85 -11.71 -6.73 -8.59
CA LEU A 85 -12.37 -5.49 -9.00
C LEU A 85 -13.11 -4.83 -7.84
N THR A 86 -13.81 -5.61 -7.02
CA THR A 86 -14.50 -5.09 -5.83
C THR A 86 -13.51 -4.49 -4.83
N LEU A 87 -12.37 -5.16 -4.58
CA LEU A 87 -11.31 -4.60 -3.74
C LEU A 87 -10.77 -3.26 -4.28
N GLY A 88 -10.59 -3.15 -5.59
CA GLY A 88 -10.19 -1.92 -6.24
C GLY A 88 -11.19 -0.78 -6.03
N LEU A 89 -12.50 -1.06 -6.18
CA LEU A 89 -13.56 -0.09 -5.92
C LEU A 89 -13.61 0.33 -4.45
N ILE A 90 -13.50 -0.61 -3.52
CA ILE A 90 -13.44 -0.31 -2.08
C ILE A 90 -12.24 0.58 -1.77
N SER A 91 -11.06 0.26 -2.32
CA SER A 91 -9.85 1.06 -2.17
C SER A 91 -10.06 2.50 -2.65
N LEU A 92 -10.69 2.66 -3.82
CA LEU A 92 -10.98 3.97 -4.39
C LEU A 92 -11.91 4.79 -3.48
N ILE A 93 -12.98 4.18 -3.00
CA ILE A 93 -13.95 4.86 -2.13
C ILE A 93 -13.30 5.27 -0.81
N ILE A 94 -12.56 4.37 -0.16
CA ILE A 94 -11.83 4.68 1.09
C ILE A 94 -10.83 5.81 0.85
N ASN A 95 -10.06 5.75 -0.23
CA ASN A 95 -9.09 6.77 -0.58
C ASN A 95 -9.73 8.14 -0.79
N LEU A 96 -10.85 8.21 -1.53
CA LEU A 96 -11.58 9.46 -1.76
C LEU A 96 -12.13 10.05 -0.45
N VAL A 97 -12.74 9.23 0.38
CA VAL A 97 -13.29 9.68 1.67
C VAL A 97 -12.18 10.18 2.59
N LEU A 98 -11.08 9.44 2.71
CA LEU A 98 -9.96 9.83 3.55
C LEU A 98 -9.22 11.05 3.01
N ASN A 99 -9.09 11.19 1.69
CA ASN A 99 -8.54 12.41 1.08
C ASN A 99 -9.37 13.62 1.47
N TYR A 100 -10.69 13.53 1.36
CA TYR A 100 -11.58 14.62 1.76
C TYR A 100 -11.39 14.97 3.24
N VAL A 101 -11.40 13.98 4.12
CA VAL A 101 -11.26 14.20 5.56
C VAL A 101 -9.90 14.78 5.91
N PHE A 102 -8.80 14.22 5.39
CA PHE A 102 -7.45 14.68 5.75
C PHE A 102 -7.10 16.05 5.18
N ILE A 103 -7.63 16.38 4.00
CA ILE A 103 -7.35 17.68 3.37
C ILE A 103 -8.24 18.77 3.96
N PHE A 104 -9.56 18.54 4.00
CA PHE A 104 -10.53 19.60 4.33
C PHE A 104 -10.91 19.68 5.81
N VAL A 105 -10.82 18.57 6.56
CA VAL A 105 -11.15 18.56 7.98
C VAL A 105 -9.90 18.74 8.85
N TYR A 106 -8.78 18.11 8.48
CA TYR A 106 -7.53 18.15 9.25
C TYR A 106 -6.47 19.09 8.65
N ASP A 107 -6.72 19.67 7.48
CA ASP A 107 -5.80 20.61 6.79
C ASP A 107 -4.37 20.06 6.59
N MET A 108 -4.24 18.77 6.31
CA MET A 108 -2.96 18.08 6.22
C MET A 108 -2.26 18.22 4.85
N GLY A 109 -2.90 18.87 3.87
CA GLY A 109 -2.32 19.06 2.53
C GLY A 109 -1.83 17.77 1.86
N HIS A 110 -0.60 17.79 1.32
CA HIS A 110 -0.03 16.65 0.57
C HIS A 110 0.22 15.43 1.46
N ILE A 111 0.54 15.62 2.74
CA ILE A 111 0.75 14.53 3.69
C ILE A 111 -0.57 13.79 3.90
N GLY A 112 -1.69 14.50 3.92
CA GLY A 112 -3.03 13.91 4.01
C GLY A 112 -3.34 12.97 2.84
N LEU A 113 -2.99 13.35 1.60
CA LEU A 113 -3.13 12.50 0.42
C LEU A 113 -2.31 11.20 0.54
N ALA A 114 -1.07 11.31 1.01
CA ALA A 114 -0.20 10.17 1.19
C ALA A 114 -0.72 9.22 2.28
N LEU A 115 -1.17 9.76 3.40
CA LEU A 115 -1.76 8.99 4.50
C LEU A 115 -3.07 8.32 4.08
N ALA A 116 -3.94 9.00 3.34
CA ALA A 116 -5.18 8.42 2.82
C ALA A 116 -4.91 7.19 1.95
N THR A 117 -3.91 7.27 1.08
CA THR A 117 -3.48 6.14 0.26
C THR A 117 -2.93 4.99 1.11
N THR A 118 -2.16 5.29 2.14
CA THR A 118 -1.62 4.29 3.07
C THR A 118 -2.73 3.58 3.84
N PHE A 119 -3.68 4.30 4.39
CA PHE A 119 -4.82 3.72 5.10
C PHE A 119 -5.73 2.92 4.17
N ALA A 120 -5.98 3.39 2.95
CA ALA A 120 -6.73 2.63 1.95
C ALA A 120 -6.03 1.31 1.59
N ALA A 121 -4.71 1.33 1.40
CA ALA A 121 -3.92 0.13 1.11
C ALA A 121 -3.98 -0.89 2.26
N ILE A 122 -3.85 -0.45 3.51
CA ILE A 122 -3.96 -1.31 4.70
C ILE A 122 -5.36 -1.91 4.80
N SER A 123 -6.41 -1.11 4.60
CA SER A 123 -7.80 -1.57 4.69
C SER A 123 -8.09 -2.68 3.67
N VAL A 124 -7.70 -2.49 2.43
CA VAL A 124 -7.87 -3.49 1.36
C VAL A 124 -7.03 -4.73 1.62
N TRP A 125 -5.82 -4.57 2.14
CA TRP A 125 -4.96 -5.68 2.52
C TRP A 125 -5.60 -6.55 3.61
N VAL A 126 -6.19 -5.94 4.64
CA VAL A 126 -6.92 -6.65 5.71
C VAL A 126 -8.12 -7.40 5.13
N ILE A 127 -8.92 -6.77 4.27
CA ILE A 127 -10.08 -7.40 3.63
C ILE A 127 -9.63 -8.61 2.78
N ALA A 128 -8.54 -8.48 2.02
CA ALA A 128 -7.99 -9.56 1.21
C ALA A 128 -7.56 -10.77 2.06
N ILE A 129 -6.91 -10.53 3.20
CA ILE A 129 -6.51 -11.58 4.14
C ILE A 129 -7.74 -12.29 4.73
N ILE A 130 -8.72 -11.55 5.22
CA ILE A 130 -9.95 -12.12 5.80
C ILE A 130 -10.64 -13.02 4.76
N TYR A 131 -10.74 -12.54 3.52
CA TYR A 131 -11.32 -13.32 2.45
C TYR A 131 -10.55 -14.61 2.13
N LEU A 132 -9.21 -14.56 2.15
CA LEU A 132 -8.36 -15.74 1.97
C LEU A 132 -8.55 -16.78 3.08
N PHE A 133 -8.72 -16.36 4.32
CA PHE A 133 -9.00 -17.26 5.43
C PHE A 133 -10.36 -17.94 5.26
N ASN A 134 -11.40 -17.21 4.88
CA ASN A 134 -12.74 -17.75 4.64
C ASN A 134 -12.76 -18.73 3.45
N LEU A 135 -12.01 -18.42 2.36
CA LEU A 135 -11.86 -19.36 1.25
C LEU A 135 -11.18 -20.67 1.65
N LYS A 136 -10.23 -20.61 2.60
CA LYS A 136 -9.55 -21.80 3.10
C LYS A 136 -10.54 -22.75 3.80
N GLU A 137 -11.48 -22.24 4.56
CA GLU A 137 -12.53 -23.04 5.20
C GLU A 137 -13.46 -23.69 4.17
N SER A 138 -13.81 -22.96 3.11
CA SER A 138 -14.64 -23.48 2.01
C SER A 138 -13.99 -24.59 1.17
N PHE A 139 -12.65 -24.71 1.19
CA PHE A 139 -11.91 -25.80 0.53
C PHE A 139 -11.60 -26.97 1.46
N THR A 140 -12.01 -26.91 2.73
CA THR A 140 -11.80 -27.95 3.74
C THR A 140 -13.07 -28.78 4.03
N THR A 141 -14.21 -28.33 3.55
CA THR A 141 -15.46 -29.11 3.46
C THR A 141 -15.62 -29.74 2.10
#